data_d441de3408ff71230c0ab2cac7b7c365
#
_entry.id   d441de3408ff71230c0ab2cac7b7c365
#
_cell.length_a   1.000
_cell.length_b   1.000
_cell.length_c   1.000
_cell.angle_alpha   90.00
_cell.angle_beta   90.00
_cell.angle_gamma   90.00
#
_symmetry.space_group_name_H-M   'P 1'
#
loop_
_entity.id
_entity.type
_entity.pdbx_description
1 polymer ?
#
loop_
_entity_poly.entity_id
_entity_poly.type
_entity_poly.pdbx_seq_one_letter_code
_entity_poly.pdbx_strand_id
1 'polypeptide(L)'
;MKTMLSVSLLAAVVVAAGTEPAWAHGLAGKRFFPATLVVDDPFVADELSLPTVFHSKLPGTGDTLPRKETDVSGELAKRLTPDLGLSLGGTWKAIDPAGGKSVTGFDNLELSLKYQFFKSEAHETVLSVGVGWDVGGTGGKEVDAESFDTVTPSVFFGKGFGDLPDGLELLRPLALTGAFGWAVPSRVRNQKISSTADGDVEVEREFNPTLFTWGFSLQYGLQYLQSVVRDVGLPRPFNRMIPLVEVALQTPVDGPRARYTTGTVNPGIIWAGRYFQIGIEAVVPVNADAGKNVGVRAQLHFYLDDLFPTTLGRPLFGN
;
A
#
# COMPACT_ATOMS: atom_id res chain seq x y z
N MET A 1 -14.17 41.08 6.28
CA MET A 1 -13.70 40.48 7.56
C MET A 1 -13.65 38.98 7.31
N LYS A 2 -12.47 38.47 6.96
CA LYS A 2 -12.24 37.04 6.64
C LYS A 2 -11.79 36.37 7.94
N THR A 3 -12.63 35.51 8.47
CA THR A 3 -12.29 34.66 9.62
C THR A 3 -11.45 33.48 9.13
N MET A 4 -10.17 33.51 9.43
CA MET A 4 -9.28 32.36 9.36
C MET A 4 -9.67 31.38 10.48
N LEU A 5 -10.20 30.23 10.11
CA LEU A 5 -10.33 29.10 11.03
C LEU A 5 -8.95 28.42 11.12
N SER A 6 -8.33 28.59 12.28
CA SER A 6 -7.09 27.93 12.63
C SER A 6 -7.32 26.45 12.82
N VAL A 7 -6.70 25.64 11.97
CA VAL A 7 -6.57 24.20 12.19
C VAL A 7 -5.44 23.98 13.20
N SER A 8 -5.80 24.01 14.49
CA SER A 8 -4.91 23.64 15.60
C SER A 8 -5.52 22.45 16.31
N LEU A 9 -5.42 21.27 15.70
CA LEU A 9 -5.81 20.03 16.39
C LEU A 9 -4.90 18.90 15.91
N LEU A 10 -3.67 18.85 16.43
CA LEU A 10 -2.89 17.60 16.47
C LEU A 10 -1.61 17.79 17.30
N ALA A 11 -1.72 17.79 18.61
CA ALA A 11 -0.57 17.54 19.49
C ALA A 11 -1.02 17.26 20.92
N ALA A 12 -1.55 16.06 21.15
CA ALA A 12 -1.62 15.50 22.50
C ALA A 12 -1.60 13.97 22.39
N VAL A 13 -0.50 13.40 21.91
CA VAL A 13 -0.26 11.96 22.09
C VAL A 13 0.50 11.79 23.39
N VAL A 14 -0.24 11.35 24.41
CA VAL A 14 0.29 10.96 25.73
C VAL A 14 1.27 9.82 25.56
N VAL A 15 2.53 10.07 25.90
CA VAL A 15 3.56 9.05 26.04
C VAL A 15 3.28 8.27 27.33
N ALA A 16 2.51 7.18 27.25
CA ALA A 16 2.43 6.21 28.33
C ALA A 16 3.60 5.22 28.21
N ALA A 17 4.56 5.33 29.11
CA ALA A 17 5.61 4.33 29.31
C ALA A 17 4.97 3.09 29.95
N GLY A 18 4.83 2.01 29.17
CA GLY A 18 4.39 0.69 29.64
C GLY A 18 5.32 -0.38 29.11
N THR A 19 5.76 -1.23 29.97
CA THR A 19 6.66 -2.36 29.80
C THR A 19 6.02 -3.45 28.94
N GLU A 20 6.88 -4.09 28.12
CA GLU A 20 6.67 -5.25 27.25
C GLU A 20 5.77 -5.04 26.01
N PRO A 21 6.29 -5.28 24.80
CA PRO A 21 5.51 -5.23 23.59
C PRO A 21 4.79 -6.56 23.35
N ALA A 22 3.50 -6.62 23.66
CA ALA A 22 2.63 -7.61 23.04
C ALA A 22 2.28 -7.09 21.65
N TRP A 23 3.11 -7.38 20.67
CA TRP A 23 2.82 -7.09 19.26
C TRP A 23 2.05 -8.28 18.72
N ALA A 24 0.76 -8.14 18.49
CA ALA A 24 -0.06 -9.22 17.95
C ALA A 24 -0.03 -9.28 16.41
N HIS A 25 0.22 -8.12 15.75
CA HIS A 25 0.23 -7.95 14.29
C HIS A 25 1.66 -7.99 13.73
N GLY A 26 1.82 -8.42 12.49
CA GLY A 26 3.06 -8.33 11.72
C GLY A 26 4.28 -9.06 12.31
N LEU A 27 4.08 -10.01 13.25
CA LEU A 27 5.18 -10.72 13.90
C LEU A 27 5.39 -12.12 13.31
N ALA A 28 6.65 -12.45 12.99
CA ALA A 28 7.11 -13.83 12.82
C ALA A 28 8.35 -14.05 13.70
N GLY A 29 8.21 -14.80 14.78
CA GLY A 29 9.23 -14.95 15.80
C GLY A 29 9.56 -13.63 16.50
N LYS A 30 10.83 -13.20 16.41
CA LYS A 30 11.28 -11.90 16.95
C LYS A 30 11.18 -10.75 15.94
N ARG A 31 10.83 -11.04 14.69
CA ARG A 31 10.74 -10.08 13.62
C ARG A 31 9.39 -9.41 13.57
N PHE A 32 9.41 -8.09 13.62
CA PHE A 32 8.29 -7.25 13.23
C PHE A 32 8.43 -6.86 11.75
N PHE A 33 7.37 -7.10 10.98
CA PHE A 33 7.21 -6.63 9.62
C PHE A 33 6.18 -5.49 9.65
N PRO A 34 6.56 -4.25 9.35
CA PRO A 34 5.60 -3.15 9.31
C PRO A 34 4.65 -3.32 8.12
N ALA A 35 3.44 -2.79 8.22
CA ALA A 35 2.60 -2.59 7.06
C ALA A 35 3.30 -1.62 6.10
N THR A 36 3.51 -2.06 4.89
CA THR A 36 4.20 -1.31 3.83
C THR A 36 3.27 -0.30 3.16
N LEU A 37 3.82 0.69 2.42
CA LEU A 37 3.02 1.79 1.90
C LEU A 37 2.45 1.50 0.51
N VAL A 38 3.08 0.60 -0.25
CA VAL A 38 2.71 0.27 -1.64
C VAL A 38 2.57 -1.23 -1.85
N VAL A 39 3.58 -2.00 -1.45
CA VAL A 39 3.60 -3.45 -1.63
C VAL A 39 2.86 -4.08 -0.47
N ASP A 40 1.74 -4.73 -0.73
CA ASP A 40 0.95 -5.38 0.32
C ASP A 40 1.78 -6.47 1.03
N ASP A 41 1.67 -6.53 2.34
CA ASP A 41 2.41 -7.45 3.18
C ASP A 41 1.70 -8.83 3.31
N PRO A 42 2.38 -9.91 3.77
CA PRO A 42 1.82 -11.24 3.84
C PRO A 42 0.93 -11.50 5.07
N PHE A 43 0.75 -10.54 5.97
CA PHE A 43 0.04 -10.80 7.22
C PHE A 43 -1.48 -10.68 7.08
N VAL A 44 -2.17 -11.39 7.94
CA VAL A 44 -3.60 -11.27 8.18
C VAL A 44 -3.78 -10.68 9.58
N ALA A 45 -4.22 -9.41 9.64
CA ALA A 45 -4.30 -8.64 10.86
C ALA A 45 -5.59 -7.79 10.93
N ASP A 46 -5.87 -7.23 12.10
CA ASP A 46 -6.93 -6.25 12.30
C ASP A 46 -6.29 -4.86 12.26
N GLU A 47 -6.46 -4.15 11.16
CA GLU A 47 -5.71 -2.93 10.86
C GLU A 47 -6.56 -1.85 10.19
N LEU A 48 -6.14 -0.60 10.33
CA LEU A 48 -6.73 0.54 9.63
C LEU A 48 -5.64 1.45 9.10
N SER A 49 -5.50 1.52 7.78
CA SER A 49 -4.69 2.55 7.10
C SER A 49 -5.58 3.75 6.79
N LEU A 50 -5.41 4.88 7.50
CA LEU A 50 -6.19 6.09 7.25
C LEU A 50 -5.54 7.31 7.90
N PRO A 51 -5.14 8.33 7.13
CA PRO A 51 -5.07 8.34 5.66
C PRO A 51 -3.78 7.74 5.11
N THR A 52 -3.84 7.22 3.90
CA THR A 52 -2.68 7.13 3.02
C THR A 52 -2.81 8.23 1.98
N VAL A 53 -1.88 9.17 1.96
CA VAL A 53 -1.89 10.31 1.03
C VAL A 53 -0.77 10.13 0.02
N PHE A 54 -1.13 10.14 -1.26
CA PHE A 54 -0.18 10.14 -2.37
C PHE A 54 -0.34 11.42 -3.18
N HIS A 55 0.79 12.04 -3.55
CA HIS A 55 0.79 13.20 -4.43
C HIS A 55 1.88 13.09 -5.49
N SER A 56 1.50 13.29 -6.73
CA SER A 56 2.44 13.30 -7.85
C SER A 56 2.07 14.29 -8.95
N LYS A 57 3.04 14.52 -9.85
CA LYS A 57 2.85 15.26 -11.09
C LYS A 57 3.03 14.28 -12.25
N LEU A 58 1.96 13.99 -12.95
CA LEU A 58 1.97 13.09 -14.09
C LEU A 58 2.23 13.89 -15.38
N PRO A 59 3.07 13.40 -16.29
CA PRO A 59 3.29 14.03 -17.59
C PRO A 59 2.05 13.89 -18.46
N GLY A 60 1.86 14.80 -19.40
CA GLY A 60 0.92 14.58 -20.49
C GLY A 60 1.44 13.49 -21.44
N THR A 61 0.53 12.67 -21.94
CA THR A 61 0.81 11.64 -22.95
C THR A 61 -0.27 11.67 -24.02
N GLY A 62 0.12 11.76 -25.29
CA GLY A 62 -0.84 11.90 -26.38
C GLY A 62 -1.70 13.16 -26.20
N ASP A 63 -3.00 12.98 -26.16
CA ASP A 63 -3.97 14.07 -25.99
C ASP A 63 -4.26 14.42 -24.52
N THR A 64 -3.68 13.68 -23.55
CA THR A 64 -3.84 14.00 -22.14
C THR A 64 -2.86 15.09 -21.70
N LEU A 65 -3.40 16.12 -21.02
CA LEU A 65 -2.59 17.20 -20.45
C LEU A 65 -1.79 16.71 -19.23
N PRO A 66 -0.62 17.33 -18.96
CA PRO A 66 0.06 17.13 -17.67
C PRO A 66 -0.89 17.45 -16.53
N ARG A 67 -0.85 16.66 -15.46
CA ARG A 67 -1.75 16.83 -14.31
C ARG A 67 -1.04 16.64 -12.98
N LYS A 68 -1.55 17.29 -11.94
CA LYS A 68 -1.26 16.94 -10.56
C LYS A 68 -2.37 16.00 -10.07
N GLU A 69 -1.98 15.00 -9.34
CA GLU A 69 -2.90 14.03 -8.75
C GLU A 69 -2.61 13.90 -7.27
N THR A 70 -3.68 13.95 -6.48
CA THR A 70 -3.61 13.73 -5.03
C THR A 70 -4.66 12.70 -4.66
N ASP A 71 -4.20 11.58 -4.13
CA ASP A 71 -5.05 10.50 -3.66
C ASP A 71 -5.03 10.47 -2.15
N VAL A 72 -6.19 10.28 -1.56
CA VAL A 72 -6.36 10.03 -0.12
C VAL A 72 -7.12 8.72 0.01
N SER A 73 -6.42 7.66 0.38
CA SER A 73 -7.01 6.34 0.53
C SER A 73 -7.13 5.93 2.00
N GLY A 74 -8.06 5.02 2.22
CA GLY A 74 -8.25 4.32 3.49
C GLY A 74 -8.54 2.86 3.23
N GLU A 75 -8.02 1.99 4.10
CA GLU A 75 -8.28 0.56 4.09
C GLU A 75 -8.51 0.06 5.50
N LEU A 76 -9.56 -0.72 5.66
CA LEU A 76 -9.88 -1.46 6.89
C LEU A 76 -9.70 -2.94 6.63
N ALA A 77 -8.77 -3.57 7.31
CA ALA A 77 -8.57 -5.01 7.31
C ALA A 77 -9.16 -5.63 8.59
N LYS A 78 -9.84 -6.77 8.44
CA LYS A 78 -10.51 -7.48 9.52
C LYS A 78 -10.27 -8.98 9.43
N ARG A 79 -9.74 -9.57 10.49
CA ARG A 79 -9.64 -11.02 10.61
C ARG A 79 -11.03 -11.67 10.73
N LEU A 80 -11.33 -12.57 9.81
CA LEU A 80 -12.48 -13.48 9.90
C LEU A 80 -12.14 -14.65 10.82
N THR A 81 -10.98 -15.27 10.59
CA THR A 81 -10.35 -16.28 11.47
C THR A 81 -8.92 -15.81 11.80
N PRO A 82 -8.16 -16.50 12.65
CA PRO A 82 -6.76 -16.13 12.91
C PRO A 82 -5.90 -15.98 11.64
N ASP A 83 -6.19 -16.76 10.59
CA ASP A 83 -5.38 -16.84 9.39
C ASP A 83 -6.13 -16.37 8.12
N LEU A 84 -7.40 -15.98 8.22
CA LEU A 84 -8.21 -15.48 7.09
C LEU A 84 -8.69 -14.07 7.38
N GLY A 85 -8.38 -13.13 6.50
CA GLY A 85 -8.75 -11.72 6.60
C GLY A 85 -9.51 -11.21 5.39
N LEU A 86 -10.39 -10.25 5.62
CA LEU A 86 -11.10 -9.48 4.62
C LEU A 86 -10.67 -8.02 4.75
N SER A 87 -10.43 -7.32 3.63
CA SER A 87 -10.26 -5.87 3.65
C SER A 87 -11.26 -5.14 2.75
N LEU A 88 -11.52 -3.89 3.13
CA LEU A 88 -12.32 -2.92 2.38
C LEU A 88 -11.50 -1.64 2.25
N GLY A 89 -11.23 -1.25 1.02
CA GLY A 89 -10.49 -0.04 0.65
C GLY A 89 -11.35 0.93 -0.17
N GLY A 90 -10.90 2.18 -0.18
CA GLY A 90 -11.44 3.21 -1.04
C GLY A 90 -10.51 4.41 -1.12
N THR A 91 -10.51 5.06 -2.27
CA THR A 91 -9.62 6.18 -2.58
C THR A 91 -10.42 7.38 -3.05
N TRP A 92 -10.22 8.52 -2.40
CA TRP A 92 -10.66 9.81 -2.89
C TRP A 92 -9.54 10.45 -3.71
N LYS A 93 -9.85 10.91 -4.93
CA LYS A 93 -8.90 11.49 -5.87
C LYS A 93 -9.21 12.96 -6.14
N ALA A 94 -8.15 13.75 -6.25
CA ALA A 94 -8.18 15.11 -6.77
C ALA A 94 -7.21 15.21 -7.95
N ILE A 95 -7.76 15.51 -9.12
CA ILE A 95 -7.02 15.64 -10.39
C ILE A 95 -7.06 17.08 -10.84
N ASP A 96 -5.88 17.71 -11.04
CA ASP A 96 -5.70 19.10 -11.45
C ASP A 96 -4.91 19.15 -12.78
N PRO A 97 -5.59 19.08 -13.93
CA PRO A 97 -4.95 19.13 -15.24
C PRO A 97 -4.44 20.54 -15.56
N ALA A 98 -3.29 20.63 -16.22
CA ALA A 98 -2.71 21.89 -16.63
C ALA A 98 -3.61 22.60 -17.65
N GLY A 99 -4.20 23.75 -17.27
CA GLY A 99 -5.09 24.52 -18.13
C GLY A 99 -6.53 23.98 -18.23
N GLY A 100 -6.87 22.94 -17.45
CA GLY A 100 -8.22 22.39 -17.35
C GLY A 100 -8.92 22.77 -16.04
N LYS A 101 -10.12 22.21 -15.85
CA LYS A 101 -10.86 22.33 -14.59
C LYS A 101 -10.46 21.17 -13.67
N SER A 102 -10.15 21.49 -12.42
CA SER A 102 -9.91 20.46 -11.38
C SER A 102 -11.18 19.66 -11.13
N VAL A 103 -11.01 18.33 -10.97
CA VAL A 103 -12.07 17.39 -10.65
C VAL A 103 -11.70 16.61 -9.40
N THR A 104 -12.72 16.18 -8.66
CA THR A 104 -12.57 15.36 -7.46
C THR A 104 -13.67 14.32 -7.42
N GLY A 105 -13.37 13.14 -6.87
CA GLY A 105 -14.35 12.07 -6.74
C GLY A 105 -13.75 10.88 -5.99
N PHE A 106 -14.54 9.84 -5.82
CA PHE A 106 -14.07 8.56 -5.31
C PHE A 106 -13.74 7.63 -6.46
N ASP A 107 -12.64 6.89 -6.32
CA ASP A 107 -12.33 5.74 -7.16
C ASP A 107 -13.19 4.52 -6.79
N ASN A 108 -13.06 3.44 -7.53
CA ASN A 108 -13.79 2.20 -7.25
C ASN A 108 -13.48 1.68 -5.85
N LEU A 109 -14.48 1.00 -5.27
CA LEU A 109 -14.28 0.27 -4.02
C LEU A 109 -13.38 -0.93 -4.26
N GLU A 110 -12.49 -1.18 -3.30
CA GLU A 110 -11.56 -2.29 -3.29
C GLU A 110 -11.96 -3.26 -2.17
N LEU A 111 -12.08 -4.53 -2.51
CA LEU A 111 -12.30 -5.63 -1.57
C LEU A 111 -11.16 -6.63 -1.71
N SER A 112 -10.70 -7.20 -0.60
CA SER A 112 -9.76 -8.31 -0.68
C SER A 112 -10.03 -9.40 0.35
N LEU A 113 -9.64 -10.62 0.02
CA LEU A 113 -9.61 -11.77 0.91
C LEU A 113 -8.19 -12.31 0.90
N LYS A 114 -7.58 -12.48 2.08
CA LYS A 114 -6.21 -12.98 2.25
C LYS A 114 -6.19 -14.15 3.23
N TYR A 115 -5.48 -15.22 2.87
CA TYR A 115 -5.29 -16.40 3.71
C TYR A 115 -3.80 -16.65 3.95
N GLN A 116 -3.38 -16.57 5.22
CA GLN A 116 -2.03 -16.85 5.69
C GLN A 116 -1.91 -18.35 5.96
N PHE A 117 -1.37 -19.10 5.00
CA PHE A 117 -1.32 -20.57 5.08
C PHE A 117 -0.04 -21.10 5.70
N PHE A 118 0.99 -20.26 5.85
CA PHE A 118 2.27 -20.68 6.43
C PHE A 118 2.90 -19.55 7.23
N LYS A 119 3.35 -19.88 8.44
CA LYS A 119 4.16 -19.01 9.31
C LYS A 119 5.20 -19.83 10.03
N SER A 120 6.45 -19.41 9.97
CA SER A 120 7.58 -20.01 10.68
C SER A 120 8.26 -18.96 11.54
N GLU A 121 8.11 -19.08 12.84
CA GLU A 121 8.77 -18.17 13.80
C GLU A 121 10.28 -18.36 13.85
N ALA A 122 10.75 -19.62 13.75
CA ALA A 122 12.17 -19.95 13.76
C ALA A 122 12.94 -19.39 12.57
N HIS A 123 12.26 -19.27 11.41
CA HIS A 123 12.85 -18.76 10.18
C HIS A 123 12.30 -17.39 9.77
N GLU A 124 11.52 -16.74 10.66
CA GLU A 124 10.91 -15.43 10.38
C GLU A 124 10.26 -15.38 8.99
N THR A 125 9.48 -16.40 8.61
CA THR A 125 8.94 -16.59 7.27
C THR A 125 7.42 -16.66 7.33
N VAL A 126 6.75 -15.96 6.42
CA VAL A 126 5.29 -15.95 6.26
C VAL A 126 4.94 -16.07 4.80
N LEU A 127 3.93 -16.90 4.47
CA LEU A 127 3.39 -17.05 3.13
C LEU A 127 1.87 -16.93 3.18
N SER A 128 1.32 -16.18 2.24
CA SER A 128 -0.13 -15.97 2.10
C SER A 128 -0.55 -16.00 0.65
N VAL A 129 -1.81 -16.29 0.42
CA VAL A 129 -2.50 -16.13 -0.86
C VAL A 129 -3.71 -15.24 -0.67
N GLY A 130 -4.13 -14.58 -1.72
CA GLY A 130 -5.30 -13.73 -1.64
C GLY A 130 -5.93 -13.45 -2.99
N VAL A 131 -7.06 -12.79 -2.96
CA VAL A 131 -7.75 -12.27 -4.12
C VAL A 131 -8.24 -10.86 -3.82
N GLY A 132 -7.84 -9.91 -4.65
CA GLY A 132 -8.38 -8.56 -4.69
C GLY A 132 -9.50 -8.45 -5.70
N TRP A 133 -10.41 -7.53 -5.47
CA TRP A 133 -11.50 -7.19 -6.37
C TRP A 133 -11.77 -5.69 -6.36
N ASP A 134 -11.43 -5.04 -7.48
CA ASP A 134 -11.82 -3.66 -7.76
C ASP A 134 -13.24 -3.69 -8.33
N VAL A 135 -14.21 -3.14 -7.61
CA VAL A 135 -15.63 -3.21 -7.95
C VAL A 135 -15.96 -2.11 -8.95
N GLY A 136 -15.92 -2.46 -10.22
CA GLY A 136 -16.12 -1.54 -11.32
C GLY A 136 -17.42 -0.77 -11.29
N GLY A 137 -17.36 0.52 -11.62
CA GLY A 137 -18.53 1.40 -11.69
C GLY A 137 -19.05 1.90 -10.33
N THR A 138 -18.35 1.63 -9.23
CA THR A 138 -18.66 2.21 -7.91
C THR A 138 -18.03 3.58 -7.71
N GLY A 139 -17.02 3.92 -8.49
CA GLY A 139 -16.35 5.22 -8.48
C GLY A 139 -16.90 6.21 -9.49
N GLY A 140 -16.35 7.42 -9.44
CA GLY A 140 -16.72 8.54 -10.32
C GLY A 140 -15.94 8.53 -11.64
N LYS A 141 -16.65 8.66 -12.75
CA LYS A 141 -16.01 8.74 -14.08
C LYS A 141 -15.14 9.98 -14.26
N GLU A 142 -15.42 11.03 -13.50
CA GLU A 142 -14.66 12.29 -13.50
C GLU A 142 -13.24 12.14 -12.96
N VAL A 143 -12.97 11.08 -12.21
CA VAL A 143 -11.64 10.75 -11.66
C VAL A 143 -11.04 9.51 -12.32
N ASP A 144 -11.50 9.17 -13.51
CA ASP A 144 -11.06 8.05 -14.33
C ASP A 144 -11.34 6.66 -13.69
N ALA A 145 -12.34 6.55 -12.78
CA ALA A 145 -12.72 5.27 -12.21
C ALA A 145 -13.25 4.31 -13.29
N GLU A 146 -12.75 3.07 -13.25
CA GLU A 146 -13.09 2.07 -14.27
C GLU A 146 -14.53 1.57 -14.12
N SER A 147 -15.19 1.34 -15.28
CA SER A 147 -16.57 0.88 -15.31
C SER A 147 -16.72 -0.65 -15.30
N PHE A 148 -15.63 -1.38 -15.13
CA PHE A 148 -15.55 -2.84 -15.14
C PHE A 148 -14.78 -3.33 -13.93
N ASP A 149 -15.08 -4.55 -13.52
CA ASP A 149 -14.39 -5.20 -12.39
C ASP A 149 -13.00 -5.65 -12.79
N THR A 150 -12.06 -5.60 -11.83
CA THR A 150 -10.77 -6.26 -11.95
C THR A 150 -10.57 -7.21 -10.77
N VAL A 151 -10.24 -8.47 -11.06
CA VAL A 151 -9.95 -9.48 -10.05
C VAL A 151 -8.48 -9.83 -10.08
N THR A 152 -7.85 -9.80 -8.89
CA THR A 152 -6.38 -9.93 -8.74
C THR A 152 -6.04 -11.07 -7.77
N PRO A 153 -5.97 -12.35 -8.23
CA PRO A 153 -5.36 -13.40 -7.43
C PRO A 153 -3.89 -13.09 -7.19
N SER A 154 -3.44 -13.29 -5.94
CA SER A 154 -2.09 -12.87 -5.49
C SER A 154 -1.46 -13.89 -4.54
N VAL A 155 -0.12 -13.87 -4.51
CA VAL A 155 0.72 -14.60 -3.56
C VAL A 155 1.58 -13.58 -2.84
N PHE A 156 1.70 -13.71 -1.52
CA PHE A 156 2.47 -12.83 -0.66
C PHE A 156 3.50 -13.62 0.12
N PHE A 157 4.65 -13.02 0.37
CA PHE A 157 5.68 -13.63 1.20
C PHE A 157 6.39 -12.60 2.06
N GLY A 158 6.90 -13.06 3.19
CA GLY A 158 7.80 -12.31 4.07
C GLY A 158 8.92 -13.20 4.59
N LYS A 159 10.14 -12.70 4.58
CA LYS A 159 11.34 -13.38 5.11
C LYS A 159 12.20 -12.39 5.88
N GLY A 160 12.39 -12.65 7.16
CA GLY A 160 13.42 -12.01 7.97
C GLY A 160 14.74 -12.79 7.91
N PHE A 161 15.84 -12.12 8.14
CA PHE A 161 17.18 -12.70 8.05
C PHE A 161 17.80 -12.94 9.44
N GLY A 162 16.98 -13.10 10.48
CA GLY A 162 17.41 -13.32 11.86
C GLY A 162 18.19 -14.61 12.08
N ASP A 163 18.06 -15.59 11.19
CA ASP A 163 18.73 -16.89 11.18
C ASP A 163 20.12 -16.90 10.51
N LEU A 164 20.64 -15.74 10.06
CA LEU A 164 22.00 -15.62 9.52
C LEU A 164 23.07 -15.93 10.57
N PRO A 165 24.24 -16.50 10.16
CA PRO A 165 25.34 -16.84 11.05
C PRO A 165 25.98 -15.58 11.70
N ASP A 166 26.75 -15.77 12.77
CA ASP A 166 27.34 -14.68 13.57
C ASP A 166 28.24 -13.75 12.77
N GLY A 167 28.91 -14.22 11.72
CA GLY A 167 29.72 -13.37 10.82
C GLY A 167 28.90 -12.35 10.00
N LEU A 168 27.57 -12.50 9.93
CA LEU A 168 26.65 -11.65 9.18
C LEU A 168 25.60 -11.00 10.10
N GLU A 169 25.88 -10.86 11.38
CA GLU A 169 24.93 -10.37 12.39
C GLU A 169 24.28 -9.02 12.05
N LEU A 170 25.03 -8.09 11.43
CA LEU A 170 24.53 -6.79 11.02
C LEU A 170 23.52 -6.84 9.86
N LEU A 171 23.42 -7.97 9.15
CA LEU A 171 22.39 -8.20 8.14
C LEU A 171 21.13 -8.84 8.72
N ARG A 172 21.20 -9.38 9.94
CA ARG A 172 20.03 -9.95 10.62
C ARG A 172 18.84 -8.99 10.77
N PRO A 173 19.01 -7.65 10.91
CA PRO A 173 17.89 -6.70 10.92
C PRO A 173 17.16 -6.55 9.59
N LEU A 174 17.71 -7.04 8.47
CA LEU A 174 17.05 -7.02 7.18
C LEU A 174 15.82 -7.93 7.16
N ALA A 175 14.80 -7.49 6.44
CA ALA A 175 13.65 -8.29 6.06
C ALA A 175 13.27 -7.97 4.62
N LEU A 176 12.72 -8.95 3.92
CA LEU A 176 12.18 -8.83 2.58
C LEU A 176 10.72 -9.28 2.60
N THR A 177 9.81 -8.43 2.14
CA THR A 177 8.43 -8.82 1.82
C THR A 177 8.19 -8.67 0.33
N GLY A 178 7.17 -9.30 -0.20
CA GLY A 178 6.82 -9.14 -1.60
C GLY A 178 5.47 -9.76 -1.94
N ALA A 179 4.94 -9.29 -3.07
CA ALA A 179 3.68 -9.73 -3.63
C ALA A 179 3.80 -9.95 -5.13
N PHE A 180 3.09 -10.95 -5.63
CA PHE A 180 2.89 -11.24 -7.04
C PHE A 180 1.41 -11.43 -7.31
N GLY A 181 0.87 -10.76 -8.32
CA GLY A 181 -0.55 -10.83 -8.65
C GLY A 181 -0.81 -10.80 -10.15
N TRP A 182 -2.00 -11.23 -10.53
CA TRP A 182 -2.53 -11.10 -11.88
C TRP A 182 -3.82 -10.31 -11.84
N ALA A 183 -3.78 -9.04 -12.22
CA ALA A 183 -4.96 -8.19 -12.33
C ALA A 183 -5.67 -8.49 -13.66
N VAL A 184 -6.80 -9.18 -13.58
CA VAL A 184 -7.59 -9.63 -14.74
C VAL A 184 -8.84 -8.79 -14.83
N PRO A 185 -8.97 -7.90 -15.86
CA PRO A 185 -10.16 -7.11 -16.07
C PRO A 185 -11.33 -8.00 -16.57
N SER A 186 -12.53 -7.75 -16.09
CA SER A 186 -13.75 -8.42 -16.56
C SER A 186 -14.13 -8.04 -17.99
N ARG A 187 -13.54 -6.96 -18.53
CA ARG A 187 -13.72 -6.50 -19.91
C ARG A 187 -12.37 -6.24 -20.55
N VAL A 188 -12.07 -6.94 -21.62
CA VAL A 188 -10.83 -6.79 -22.40
C VAL A 188 -10.83 -5.50 -23.24
N ARG A 189 -12.00 -4.95 -23.56
CA ARG A 189 -12.13 -3.73 -24.37
C ARG A 189 -13.29 -2.88 -23.88
N ASN A 190 -13.01 -1.61 -23.69
CA ASN A 190 -14.01 -0.56 -23.48
C ASN A 190 -14.23 0.24 -24.75
N GLN A 191 -15.42 0.83 -24.88
CA GLN A 191 -15.72 1.84 -25.89
C GLN A 191 -15.98 3.16 -25.17
N LYS A 192 -15.15 4.15 -25.42
CA LYS A 192 -15.44 5.56 -25.08
C LYS A 192 -16.15 6.17 -26.26
N ILE A 193 -17.38 6.62 -26.05
CA ILE A 193 -18.15 7.36 -27.07
C ILE A 193 -18.04 8.83 -26.70
N SER A 194 -17.34 9.61 -27.49
CA SER A 194 -17.27 11.06 -27.37
C SER A 194 -17.97 11.72 -28.54
N SER A 195 -18.64 12.84 -28.29
CA SER A 195 -19.19 13.67 -29.37
C SER A 195 -18.21 14.82 -29.65
N THR A 196 -17.76 14.96 -30.88
CA THR A 196 -16.94 16.08 -31.29
C THR A 196 -17.77 17.37 -31.32
N ALA A 197 -17.10 18.53 -31.34
CA ALA A 197 -17.76 19.85 -31.44
C ALA A 197 -18.64 20.00 -32.68
N ASP A 198 -18.37 19.22 -33.72
CA ASP A 198 -19.11 19.21 -35.01
C ASP A 198 -20.29 18.21 -35.01
N GLY A 199 -20.53 17.53 -33.86
CA GLY A 199 -21.65 16.59 -33.70
C GLY A 199 -21.35 15.17 -34.17
N ASP A 200 -20.15 14.88 -34.63
CA ASP A 200 -19.74 13.53 -34.99
C ASP A 200 -19.50 12.67 -33.73
N VAL A 201 -19.86 11.38 -33.85
CA VAL A 201 -19.65 10.41 -32.76
C VAL A 201 -18.32 9.72 -33.00
N GLU A 202 -17.35 9.98 -32.14
CA GLU A 202 -16.10 9.27 -32.14
C GLU A 202 -16.17 8.09 -31.14
N VAL A 203 -15.87 6.89 -31.63
CA VAL A 203 -15.84 5.67 -30.81
C VAL A 203 -14.38 5.25 -30.64
N GLU A 204 -13.79 5.62 -29.53
CA GLU A 204 -12.47 5.15 -29.15
C GLU A 204 -12.58 3.77 -28.48
N ARG A 205 -11.75 2.82 -28.94
CA ARG A 205 -11.67 1.49 -28.35
C ARG A 205 -10.41 1.38 -27.49
N GLU A 206 -10.60 1.36 -26.19
CA GLU A 206 -9.54 1.16 -25.23
C GLU A 206 -9.36 -0.33 -24.93
N PHE A 207 -8.11 -0.78 -24.89
CA PHE A 207 -7.76 -2.16 -24.55
C PHE A 207 -7.33 -2.21 -23.07
N ASN A 208 -8.01 -3.06 -22.30
CA ASN A 208 -7.71 -3.31 -20.88
C ASN A 208 -6.86 -4.58 -20.76
N PRO A 209 -5.53 -4.45 -20.58
CA PRO A 209 -4.66 -5.60 -20.50
C PRO A 209 -4.81 -6.34 -19.17
N THR A 210 -4.57 -7.64 -19.19
CA THR A 210 -4.21 -8.36 -17.96
C THR A 210 -2.85 -7.90 -17.52
N LEU A 211 -2.70 -7.51 -16.23
CA LEU A 211 -1.45 -7.03 -15.69
C LEU A 211 -0.84 -8.07 -14.75
N PHE A 212 0.42 -8.42 -14.96
CA PHE A 212 1.23 -9.07 -13.94
C PHE A 212 1.77 -7.97 -13.02
N THR A 213 1.26 -7.93 -11.78
CA THR A 213 1.72 -7.02 -10.73
C THR A 213 2.73 -7.72 -9.84
N TRP A 214 3.83 -7.04 -9.53
CA TRP A 214 4.85 -7.61 -8.68
C TRP A 214 5.62 -6.53 -7.93
N GLY A 215 6.00 -6.83 -6.71
CA GLY A 215 6.70 -5.87 -5.88
C GLY A 215 7.44 -6.51 -4.72
N PHE A 216 8.39 -5.74 -4.17
CA PHE A 216 9.22 -6.11 -3.04
C PHE A 216 9.43 -4.91 -2.12
N SER A 217 9.53 -5.17 -0.82
CA SER A 217 9.97 -4.21 0.18
C SER A 217 11.16 -4.78 0.92
N LEU A 218 12.32 -4.13 0.78
CA LEU A 218 13.51 -4.42 1.57
C LEU A 218 13.54 -3.45 2.76
N GLN A 219 13.56 -4.00 3.97
CA GLN A 219 13.40 -3.27 5.21
C GLN A 219 14.57 -3.52 6.15
N TYR A 220 14.96 -2.52 6.95
CA TYR A 220 15.98 -2.67 7.99
C TYR A 220 15.46 -2.21 9.34
N GLY A 221 15.16 -3.15 10.23
CA GLY A 221 14.56 -2.86 11.54
C GLY A 221 15.59 -2.38 12.56
N LEU A 222 15.63 -1.07 12.87
CA LEU A 222 16.56 -0.54 13.89
C LEU A 222 16.22 -1.04 15.30
N GLN A 223 14.94 -1.28 15.58
CA GLN A 223 14.52 -1.91 16.85
C GLN A 223 15.04 -3.35 16.97
N TYR A 224 14.96 -4.12 15.88
CA TYR A 224 15.52 -5.47 15.83
C TYR A 224 17.03 -5.47 16.02
N LEU A 225 17.74 -4.55 15.34
CA LEU A 225 19.18 -4.37 15.53
C LEU A 225 19.52 -4.19 17.02
N GLN A 226 18.86 -3.23 17.68
CA GLN A 226 19.19 -2.84 19.05
C GLN A 226 18.75 -3.87 20.09
N SER A 227 17.61 -4.55 19.91
CA SER A 227 17.04 -5.45 20.91
C SER A 227 17.46 -6.91 20.75
N VAL A 228 17.82 -7.35 19.52
CA VAL A 228 18.08 -8.76 19.21
C VAL A 228 19.53 -9.00 18.80
N VAL A 229 20.14 -8.08 18.08
CA VAL A 229 21.49 -8.28 17.52
C VAL A 229 22.54 -7.61 18.41
N ARG A 230 22.46 -6.28 18.53
CA ARG A 230 23.45 -5.50 19.29
C ARG A 230 22.85 -4.18 19.73
N ASP A 231 22.94 -3.87 21.01
CA ASP A 231 22.57 -2.54 21.50
C ASP A 231 23.60 -1.51 21.00
N VAL A 232 23.10 -0.63 20.13
CA VAL A 232 23.88 0.45 19.52
C VAL A 232 23.58 1.81 20.15
N GLY A 233 22.78 1.82 21.23
CA GLY A 233 22.46 3.02 22.00
C GLY A 233 21.59 4.04 21.26
N LEU A 234 20.78 3.62 20.29
CA LEU A 234 19.88 4.52 19.58
C LEU A 234 18.79 5.05 20.52
N PRO A 235 18.67 6.39 20.68
CA PRO A 235 17.61 6.96 21.49
C PRO A 235 16.25 6.90 20.76
N ARG A 236 15.16 7.07 21.53
CA ARG A 236 13.85 7.35 20.95
C ARG A 236 13.87 8.72 20.27
N PRO A 237 13.17 8.88 19.11
CA PRO A 237 12.33 7.91 18.38
C PRO A 237 13.11 7.04 17.37
N PHE A 238 14.41 7.26 17.17
CA PHE A 238 15.22 6.65 16.11
C PHE A 238 15.29 5.11 16.20
N ASN A 239 15.32 4.58 17.42
CA ASN A 239 15.35 3.13 17.66
C ASN A 239 14.10 2.38 17.16
N ARG A 240 13.03 3.08 16.78
CA ARG A 240 11.79 2.51 16.24
C ARG A 240 11.60 2.77 14.75
N MET A 241 12.63 3.28 14.10
CA MET A 241 12.60 3.54 12.66
C MET A 241 12.97 2.30 11.88
N ILE A 242 12.36 2.18 10.71
CA ILE A 242 12.55 1.10 9.74
C ILE A 242 12.77 1.78 8.38
N PRO A 243 14.01 2.09 8.00
CA PRO A 243 14.34 2.44 6.63
C PRO A 243 13.93 1.31 5.69
N LEU A 244 13.34 1.65 4.55
CA LEU A 244 12.90 0.68 3.54
C LEU A 244 13.07 1.21 2.13
N VAL A 245 13.07 0.29 1.18
CA VAL A 245 12.90 0.59 -0.24
C VAL A 245 11.85 -0.36 -0.77
N GLU A 246 10.76 0.19 -1.31
CA GLU A 246 9.75 -0.59 -2.00
C GLU A 246 9.95 -0.48 -3.52
N VAL A 247 9.68 -1.56 -4.22
CA VAL A 247 9.66 -1.64 -5.68
C VAL A 247 8.28 -2.18 -6.06
N ALA A 248 7.47 -1.39 -6.74
CA ALA A 248 6.13 -1.77 -7.17
C ALA A 248 6.02 -1.64 -8.68
N LEU A 249 5.85 -2.74 -9.37
CA LEU A 249 5.91 -2.84 -10.82
C LEU A 249 4.69 -3.57 -11.38
N GLN A 250 4.32 -3.20 -12.58
CA GLN A 250 3.27 -3.86 -13.36
C GLN A 250 3.71 -4.08 -14.80
N THR A 251 3.37 -5.23 -15.34
CA THR A 251 3.74 -5.64 -16.69
C THR A 251 2.51 -6.18 -17.41
N PRO A 252 2.00 -5.50 -18.44
CA PRO A 252 0.95 -6.05 -19.29
C PRO A 252 1.39 -7.38 -19.91
N VAL A 253 0.59 -8.44 -19.76
CA VAL A 253 0.90 -9.75 -20.32
C VAL A 253 0.31 -9.94 -21.71
N ASP A 254 -0.66 -9.10 -22.08
CA ASP A 254 -1.32 -9.07 -23.37
C ASP A 254 -1.50 -7.64 -23.90
N GLY A 255 -2.06 -7.48 -25.10
CA GLY A 255 -2.35 -6.20 -25.72
C GLY A 255 -1.16 -5.49 -26.35
N PRO A 256 -1.37 -4.26 -26.82
CA PRO A 256 -0.39 -3.51 -27.60
C PRO A 256 0.91 -3.16 -26.86
N ARG A 257 0.84 -3.10 -25.53
CA ARG A 257 1.98 -2.79 -24.64
C ARG A 257 2.48 -4.02 -23.87
N ALA A 258 2.16 -5.22 -24.33
CA ALA A 258 2.61 -6.45 -23.69
C ALA A 258 4.13 -6.45 -23.43
N ARG A 259 4.52 -6.88 -22.22
CA ARG A 259 5.91 -6.95 -21.71
C ARG A 259 6.58 -5.61 -21.42
N TYR A 260 5.86 -4.48 -21.50
CA TYR A 260 6.42 -3.18 -21.14
C TYR A 260 6.13 -2.87 -19.66
N THR A 261 7.13 -3.08 -18.82
CA THR A 261 6.99 -2.88 -17.37
C THR A 261 7.02 -1.39 -17.01
N THR A 262 6.08 -0.97 -16.18
CA THR A 262 6.03 0.35 -15.55
C THR A 262 5.96 0.20 -14.03
N GLY A 263 6.13 1.29 -13.30
CA GLY A 263 6.01 1.30 -11.84
C GLY A 263 6.98 2.24 -11.18
N THR A 264 7.28 1.99 -9.91
CA THR A 264 8.03 2.92 -9.07
C THR A 264 9.02 2.21 -8.16
N VAL A 265 10.08 2.93 -7.77
CA VAL A 265 10.99 2.59 -6.67
C VAL A 265 10.80 3.65 -5.59
N ASN A 266 10.49 3.21 -4.38
CA ASN A 266 10.02 4.08 -3.32
C ASN A 266 10.93 3.95 -2.09
N PRO A 267 12.03 4.73 -2.00
CA PRO A 267 12.80 4.83 -0.77
C PRO A 267 12.01 5.59 0.29
N GLY A 268 11.96 5.03 1.49
CA GLY A 268 11.16 5.57 2.57
C GLY A 268 11.65 5.20 3.96
N ILE A 269 10.86 5.60 4.93
CA ILE A 269 11.08 5.30 6.33
C ILE A 269 9.73 5.14 7.04
N ILE A 270 9.62 4.12 7.88
CA ILE A 270 8.50 3.91 8.78
C ILE A 270 8.98 4.09 10.21
N TRP A 271 8.24 4.84 11.01
CA TRP A 271 8.34 4.83 12.45
C TRP A 271 7.21 3.97 13.03
N ALA A 272 7.55 2.93 13.79
CA ALA A 272 6.59 2.00 14.35
C ALA A 272 6.41 2.21 15.85
N GLY A 273 5.22 2.66 16.25
CA GLY A 273 4.77 2.76 17.63
C GLY A 273 4.20 1.44 18.16
N ARG A 274 3.51 1.49 19.30
CA ARG A 274 2.79 0.35 19.86
C ARG A 274 1.41 0.15 19.21
N TYR A 275 0.73 1.24 18.89
CA TYR A 275 -0.66 1.25 18.45
C TYR A 275 -0.83 1.73 17.03
N PHE A 276 0.21 2.35 16.47
CA PHE A 276 0.20 2.88 15.11
C PHE A 276 1.62 3.01 14.56
N GLN A 277 1.71 3.13 13.26
CA GLN A 277 2.92 3.52 12.55
C GLN A 277 2.66 4.74 11.66
N ILE A 278 3.73 5.45 11.35
CA ILE A 278 3.74 6.52 10.36
C ILE A 278 4.84 6.21 9.35
N GLY A 279 4.48 6.20 8.09
CA GLY A 279 5.40 6.00 6.98
C GLY A 279 5.44 7.20 6.04
N ILE A 280 6.60 7.44 5.44
CA ILE A 280 6.76 8.40 4.35
C ILE A 280 7.77 7.84 3.35
N GLU A 281 7.50 8.04 2.06
CA GLU A 281 8.38 7.63 0.98
C GLU A 281 8.37 8.62 -0.19
N ALA A 282 9.48 8.67 -0.91
CA ALA A 282 9.54 9.28 -2.22
C ALA A 282 9.12 8.24 -3.26
N VAL A 283 8.28 8.64 -4.22
CA VAL A 283 7.78 7.76 -5.29
C VAL A 283 8.50 8.11 -6.58
N VAL A 284 9.47 7.27 -6.97
CA VAL A 284 10.36 7.50 -8.10
C VAL A 284 9.95 6.61 -9.27
N PRO A 285 9.41 7.17 -10.39
CA PRO A 285 9.06 6.38 -11.56
C PRO A 285 10.27 5.66 -12.17
N VAL A 286 10.10 4.39 -12.56
CA VAL A 286 11.18 3.60 -13.18
C VAL A 286 11.44 3.98 -14.64
N ASN A 287 10.49 4.61 -15.31
CA ASN A 287 10.60 5.07 -16.70
C ASN A 287 9.63 6.22 -16.97
N ALA A 288 9.71 6.79 -18.19
CA ALA A 288 8.93 7.94 -18.58
C ALA A 288 7.41 7.67 -18.67
N ASP A 289 7.00 6.43 -18.90
CA ASP A 289 5.58 6.04 -18.96
C ASP A 289 4.98 5.89 -17.55
N ALA A 290 5.79 5.51 -16.57
CA ALA A 290 5.40 5.51 -15.16
C ALA A 290 5.35 6.93 -14.57
N GLY A 291 6.03 7.89 -15.20
CA GLY A 291 6.09 9.28 -14.79
C GLY A 291 7.45 9.92 -15.04
N LYS A 292 7.53 11.24 -14.85
CA LYS A 292 8.78 12.02 -15.02
C LYS A 292 9.18 12.76 -13.75
N ASN A 293 8.31 12.83 -12.78
CA ASN A 293 8.52 13.57 -11.54
C ASN A 293 8.49 12.62 -10.34
N VAL A 294 9.25 12.96 -9.32
CA VAL A 294 9.18 12.28 -8.04
C VAL A 294 7.92 12.71 -7.30
N GLY A 295 7.11 11.75 -6.90
CA GLY A 295 5.96 11.92 -6.01
C GLY A 295 6.34 11.71 -4.54
N VAL A 296 5.38 11.86 -3.67
CA VAL A 296 5.49 11.58 -2.25
C VAL A 296 4.27 10.79 -1.77
N ARG A 297 4.51 9.82 -0.89
CA ARG A 297 3.45 9.10 -0.19
C ARG A 297 3.69 9.16 1.30
N ALA A 298 2.62 9.33 2.08
CA ALA A 298 2.64 9.29 3.54
C ALA A 298 1.45 8.49 4.04
N GLN A 299 1.64 7.71 5.09
CA GLN A 299 0.61 6.84 5.65
C GLN A 299 0.58 6.95 7.17
N LEU A 300 -0.62 6.98 7.72
CA LEU A 300 -0.91 6.69 9.11
C LEU A 300 -1.68 5.37 9.17
N HIS A 301 -1.14 4.41 9.94
CA HIS A 301 -1.67 3.07 10.01
C HIS A 301 -1.83 2.66 11.48
N PHE A 302 -2.99 2.14 11.84
CA PHE A 302 -3.37 1.75 13.19
C PHE A 302 -3.47 0.24 13.33
N TYR A 303 -2.96 -0.28 14.43
CA TYR A 303 -3.04 -1.68 14.81
C TYR A 303 -4.27 -1.87 15.70
N LEU A 304 -5.38 -2.31 15.10
CA LEU A 304 -6.65 -2.43 15.81
C LEU A 304 -6.65 -3.57 16.83
N ASP A 305 -5.85 -4.60 16.60
CA ASP A 305 -5.65 -5.71 17.52
C ASP A 305 -4.91 -5.29 18.81
N ASP A 306 -4.00 -4.32 18.74
CA ASP A 306 -3.37 -3.73 19.92
C ASP A 306 -4.20 -2.62 20.57
N LEU A 307 -4.94 -1.84 19.77
CA LEU A 307 -5.81 -0.78 20.27
C LEU A 307 -7.04 -1.33 20.97
N PHE A 308 -7.63 -2.40 20.43
CA PHE A 308 -8.91 -2.97 20.87
C PHE A 308 -8.82 -4.50 21.03
N PRO A 309 -7.89 -5.03 21.88
CA PRO A 309 -7.55 -6.46 21.93
C PRO A 309 -8.72 -7.36 22.36
N THR A 310 -9.75 -6.81 22.97
CA THR A 310 -10.91 -7.55 23.47
C THR A 310 -12.18 -7.41 22.63
N THR A 311 -12.14 -6.55 21.59
CA THR A 311 -13.30 -6.24 20.75
C THR A 311 -12.92 -6.32 19.26
N LEU A 312 -12.63 -5.15 18.62
CA LEU A 312 -12.33 -5.06 17.19
C LEU A 312 -11.05 -5.82 16.78
N GLY A 313 -10.11 -6.00 17.68
CA GLY A 313 -8.85 -6.71 17.45
C GLY A 313 -8.94 -8.23 17.65
N ARG A 314 -10.15 -8.83 17.67
CA ARG A 314 -10.33 -10.28 17.70
C ARG A 314 -10.90 -10.79 16.38
N PRO A 315 -10.48 -11.97 15.92
CA PRO A 315 -11.14 -12.62 14.80
C PRO A 315 -12.65 -12.73 15.03
N LEU A 316 -13.43 -12.65 13.96
CA LEU A 316 -14.89 -12.81 14.05
C LEU A 316 -15.29 -14.25 14.40
N PHE A 317 -14.49 -15.22 13.94
CA PHE A 317 -14.73 -16.65 14.14
C PHE A 317 -13.41 -17.32 14.58
N GLY A 318 -13.50 -18.26 15.51
CA GLY A 318 -12.34 -18.98 16.02
C GLY A 318 -11.55 -18.15 17.06
N ASN A 319 -11.55 -18.60 18.29
CA ASN A 319 -10.68 -18.07 19.38
C ASN A 319 -9.37 -18.82 19.39
#